data_c27e2198a1bedaf5f191f73de0e60a08
#
_entry.id   c27e2198a1bedaf5f191f73de0e60a08
#
_cell.length_a   1.000
_cell.length_b   1.000
_cell.length_c   1.000
_cell.angle_alpha   90.00
_cell.angle_beta   90.00
_cell.angle_gamma   90.00
#
_symmetry.space_group_name_H-M   'P 1'
#
loop_
_entity.id
_entity.type
_entity.pdbx_description
1 polymer ?
#
loop_
_entity_poly.entity_id
_entity_poly.type
_entity_poly.pdbx_seq_one_letter_code
_entity_poly.pdbx_strand_id
1 'polypeptide(L)'
;MTEPTLFHKIVSGEIPCDKVYETDEVLGFKDIHPKAPTHILFIAKKEEHFVPSIMDITDETHHVTCMLIRAAREFASKQGIEGYKLSFNCGAKGGQEVFYLHLHFMSQESL
;
A
#
# COMPACT_ATOMS: atom_id res chain seq x y z
N MET A 1 1.09 -0.71 23.85
CA MET A 1 1.69 -1.32 22.67
C MET A 1 0.61 -1.86 21.76
N THR A 2 0.65 -1.49 20.48
CA THR A 2 -0.33 -1.96 19.50
C THR A 2 0.10 -3.32 18.98
N GLU A 3 -0.84 -4.24 18.84
CA GLU A 3 -0.54 -5.52 18.21
C GLU A 3 -0.20 -5.33 16.73
N PRO A 4 0.68 -6.16 16.18
CA PRO A 4 0.98 -6.11 14.75
C PRO A 4 -0.27 -6.37 13.91
N THR A 5 -0.42 -5.58 12.86
CA THR A 5 -1.50 -5.80 11.90
C THR A 5 -1.13 -6.93 10.93
N LEU A 6 -2.10 -7.32 10.10
CA LEU A 6 -1.86 -8.25 8.99
C LEU A 6 -0.69 -7.79 8.12
N PHE A 7 -0.58 -6.48 7.85
CA PHE A 7 0.47 -5.97 6.97
C PHE A 7 1.84 -5.98 7.63
N HIS A 8 1.93 -5.81 8.95
CA HIS A 8 3.18 -6.05 9.66
C HIS A 8 3.68 -7.48 9.43
N LYS A 9 2.77 -8.44 9.48
CA LYS A 9 3.09 -9.85 9.30
C LYS A 9 3.48 -10.17 7.86
N ILE A 10 2.92 -9.46 6.90
CA ILE A 10 3.30 -9.59 5.49
C ILE A 10 4.72 -9.06 5.29
N VAL A 11 5.04 -7.90 5.86
CA VAL A 11 6.38 -7.30 5.76
C VAL A 11 7.43 -8.22 6.40
N SER A 12 7.12 -8.81 7.54
CA SER A 12 8.05 -9.72 8.25
C SER A 12 8.20 -11.08 7.59
N GLY A 13 7.32 -11.43 6.67
CA GLY A 13 7.33 -12.73 6.00
C GLY A 13 6.56 -13.82 6.73
N GLU A 14 5.92 -13.51 7.86
CA GLU A 14 5.09 -14.49 8.58
C GLU A 14 3.89 -14.93 7.76
N ILE A 15 3.31 -14.02 6.98
CA ILE A 15 2.17 -14.31 6.11
C ILE A 15 2.61 -14.05 4.68
N PRO A 16 2.40 -15.03 3.77
CA PRO A 16 2.77 -14.85 2.36
C PRO A 16 1.83 -13.86 1.67
N CYS A 17 2.34 -13.21 0.62
CA CYS A 17 1.54 -12.36 -0.25
C CYS A 17 2.06 -12.52 -1.68
N ASP A 18 1.25 -12.06 -2.64
CA ASP A 18 1.63 -12.09 -4.04
C ASP A 18 2.30 -10.75 -4.39
N LYS A 19 3.62 -10.71 -4.22
CA LYS A 19 4.41 -9.48 -4.46
C LYS A 19 4.50 -9.18 -5.95
N VAL A 20 4.27 -7.92 -6.29
CA VAL A 20 4.42 -7.44 -7.69
C VAL A 20 5.44 -6.30 -7.78
N TYR A 21 5.84 -5.74 -6.65
CA TYR A 21 6.78 -4.64 -6.59
C TYR A 21 7.47 -4.65 -5.23
N GLU A 22 8.76 -4.45 -5.22
CA GLU A 22 9.49 -4.36 -3.95
C GLU A 22 10.77 -3.56 -4.11
N THR A 23 10.97 -2.62 -3.18
CA THR A 23 12.24 -1.92 -2.98
C THR A 23 12.61 -2.03 -1.52
N ASP A 24 13.72 -1.43 -1.10
CA ASP A 24 14.07 -1.37 0.31
C ASP A 24 13.03 -0.61 1.14
N GLU A 25 12.30 0.28 0.51
CA GLU A 25 11.38 1.20 1.19
C GLU A 25 9.92 0.77 1.10
N VAL A 26 9.51 0.17 -0.03
CA VAL A 26 8.10 -0.05 -0.35
C VAL A 26 7.87 -1.47 -0.85
N LEU A 27 6.75 -2.06 -0.44
CA LEU A 27 6.26 -3.34 -0.92
C LEU A 27 4.91 -3.13 -1.60
N GLY A 28 4.75 -3.67 -2.82
CA GLY A 28 3.48 -3.72 -3.52
C GLY A 28 3.04 -5.16 -3.70
N PHE A 29 1.80 -5.47 -3.34
CA PHE A 29 1.27 -6.84 -3.44
C PHE A 29 -0.21 -6.82 -3.82
N LYS A 30 -0.66 -7.93 -4.40
CA LYS A 30 -2.05 -8.04 -4.84
C LYS A 30 -3.00 -8.13 -3.66
N ASP A 31 -4.10 -7.38 -3.73
CA ASP A 31 -5.19 -7.51 -2.77
C ASP A 31 -5.84 -8.88 -2.97
N ILE A 32 -6.05 -9.63 -1.88
CA ILE A 32 -6.67 -10.97 -1.95
C ILE A 32 -8.18 -10.89 -2.23
N HIS A 33 -8.78 -9.71 -2.08
CA HIS A 33 -10.18 -9.45 -2.41
C HIS A 33 -10.24 -8.32 -3.44
N PRO A 34 -9.75 -8.57 -4.67
CA PRO A 34 -9.61 -7.48 -5.65
C PRO A 34 -10.96 -6.92 -6.08
N LYS A 35 -11.02 -5.60 -6.23
CA LYS A 35 -12.21 -4.88 -6.70
C LYS A 35 -12.04 -4.36 -8.11
N ALA A 36 -10.96 -4.76 -8.77
CA ALA A 36 -10.66 -4.39 -10.15
C ALA A 36 -9.78 -5.50 -10.74
N PRO A 37 -9.65 -5.60 -12.07
CA PRO A 37 -8.76 -6.58 -12.71
C PRO A 37 -7.32 -6.49 -12.19
N THR A 38 -6.85 -5.28 -11.89
CA THR A 38 -5.58 -5.09 -11.18
C THR A 38 -5.87 -4.29 -9.93
N HIS A 39 -5.58 -4.86 -8.76
CA HIS A 39 -5.78 -4.21 -7.47
C HIS A 39 -4.58 -4.51 -6.58
N ILE A 40 -3.72 -3.52 -6.43
CA ILE A 40 -2.45 -3.63 -5.72
C ILE A 40 -2.47 -2.72 -4.49
N LEU A 41 -1.87 -3.18 -3.41
CA LEU A 41 -1.66 -2.39 -2.20
C LEU A 41 -0.19 -2.06 -2.06
N PHE A 42 0.12 -0.80 -1.83
CA PHE A 42 1.50 -0.33 -1.60
C PHE A 42 1.64 0.09 -0.15
N ILE A 43 2.66 -0.45 0.52
CA ILE A 43 2.94 -0.16 1.93
C ILE A 43 4.42 0.14 2.13
N ALA A 44 4.74 0.91 3.18
CA ALA A 44 6.11 1.15 3.59
C ALA A 44 6.61 -0.06 4.38
N LYS A 45 7.86 -0.45 4.15
CA LYS A 45 8.45 -1.65 4.77
C LYS A 45 9.13 -1.35 6.10
N LYS A 46 9.71 -0.15 6.26
CA LYS A 46 10.48 0.19 7.45
C LYS A 46 9.59 0.67 8.58
N GLU A 47 9.88 0.23 9.80
CA GLU A 47 9.11 0.61 10.97
C GLU A 47 9.10 2.13 11.19
N GLU A 48 10.19 2.81 10.88
CA GLU A 48 10.30 4.27 11.00
C GLU A 48 9.33 5.03 10.10
N HIS A 49 8.82 4.37 9.06
CA HIS A 49 7.84 4.94 8.13
C HIS A 49 6.42 4.49 8.43
N PHE A 50 6.23 3.72 9.49
CA PHE A 50 4.90 3.22 9.83
C PHE A 50 4.00 4.31 10.39
N VAL A 51 2.81 4.44 9.81
CA VAL A 51 1.69 5.20 10.37
C VAL A 51 0.43 4.37 10.13
N PRO A 52 -0.52 4.37 11.07
CA PRO A 52 -1.74 3.58 10.88
C PRO A 52 -2.64 4.09 9.77
N SER A 53 -2.75 5.41 9.58
CA SER A 53 -3.70 6.01 8.66
C SER A 53 -3.21 7.38 8.19
N ILE A 54 -3.76 7.87 7.08
CA ILE A 54 -3.54 9.25 6.63
C ILE A 54 -3.82 10.25 7.75
N MET A 55 -4.82 9.96 8.59
CA MET A 55 -5.19 10.84 9.70
C MET A 55 -4.10 10.99 10.76
N ASP A 56 -3.14 10.07 10.77
CA ASP A 56 -2.04 10.05 11.76
C ASP A 56 -0.73 10.59 11.21
N ILE A 57 -0.72 11.09 9.97
CA ILE A 57 0.47 11.67 9.33
C ILE A 57 0.89 12.92 10.10
N THR A 58 2.21 13.02 10.34
CA THR A 58 2.83 14.19 10.97
C THR A 58 3.84 14.79 10.00
N ASP A 59 4.48 15.89 10.40
CA ASP A 59 5.53 16.52 9.60
C ASP A 59 6.71 15.54 9.35
N GLU A 60 7.00 14.67 10.31
CA GLU A 60 8.07 13.68 10.19
C GLU A 60 7.73 12.53 9.26
N THR A 61 6.44 12.24 9.07
CA THR A 61 5.99 11.10 8.24
C THR A 61 5.29 11.53 6.96
N HIS A 62 5.21 12.83 6.72
CA HIS A 62 4.53 13.37 5.54
C HIS A 62 5.05 12.78 4.23
N HIS A 63 6.35 12.54 4.16
CA HIS A 63 7.01 12.01 2.95
C HIS A 63 6.59 10.57 2.62
N VAL A 64 6.03 9.84 3.57
CA VAL A 64 5.66 8.43 3.34
C VAL A 64 4.58 8.32 2.26
N THR A 65 3.61 9.26 2.25
CA THR A 65 2.59 9.25 1.20
C THR A 65 3.21 9.41 -0.19
N CYS A 66 4.21 10.30 -0.31
CA CYS A 66 4.90 10.52 -1.58
C CYS A 66 5.68 9.27 -2.01
N MET A 67 6.28 8.56 -1.06
CA MET A 67 6.98 7.30 -1.34
C MET A 67 6.04 6.27 -1.96
N LEU A 68 4.85 6.13 -1.40
CA LEU A 68 3.87 5.15 -1.88
C LEU A 68 3.35 5.54 -3.27
N ILE A 69 3.07 6.81 -3.49
CA ILE A 69 2.61 7.31 -4.79
C ILE A 69 3.69 7.11 -5.85
N ARG A 70 4.95 7.39 -5.51
CA ARG A 70 6.07 7.17 -6.44
C ARG A 70 6.18 5.70 -6.83
N ALA A 71 6.08 4.81 -5.85
CA ALA A 71 6.14 3.37 -6.09
C ALA A 71 5.03 2.92 -7.05
N ALA A 72 3.81 3.42 -6.83
CA ALA A 72 2.67 3.11 -7.68
C ALA A 72 2.91 3.58 -9.13
N ARG A 73 3.46 4.78 -9.30
CA ARG A 73 3.77 5.32 -10.62
C ARG A 73 4.84 4.49 -11.33
N GLU A 74 5.89 4.10 -10.61
CA GLU A 74 6.94 3.25 -11.18
C GLU A 74 6.41 1.89 -11.60
N PHE A 75 5.57 1.30 -10.76
CA PHE A 75 4.92 0.02 -11.06
C PHE A 75 4.10 0.12 -12.34
N ALA A 76 3.23 1.13 -12.43
CA ALA A 76 2.40 1.34 -13.61
C ALA A 76 3.23 1.50 -14.87
N SER A 77 4.30 2.30 -14.79
CA SER A 77 5.18 2.52 -15.93
C SER A 77 5.85 1.23 -16.40
N LYS A 78 6.36 0.44 -15.47
CA LYS A 78 7.03 -0.83 -15.80
C LYS A 78 6.06 -1.86 -16.38
N GLN A 79 4.81 -1.84 -15.94
CA GLN A 79 3.80 -2.78 -16.41
C GLN A 79 3.07 -2.30 -17.67
N GLY A 80 3.33 -1.08 -18.10
CA GLY A 80 2.66 -0.51 -19.25
C GLY A 80 1.20 -0.19 -19.01
N ILE A 81 0.81 0.03 -17.75
CA ILE A 81 -0.56 0.39 -17.39
C ILE A 81 -0.76 1.88 -17.66
N GLU A 82 -1.75 2.21 -18.48
CA GLU A 82 -1.99 3.59 -18.90
C GLU A 82 -2.98 4.34 -18.03
N GLY A 83 -3.90 3.62 -17.38
CA GLY A 83 -4.91 4.24 -16.53
C GLY A 83 -5.13 3.49 -15.24
N TYR A 84 -5.19 4.21 -14.13
CA TYR A 84 -5.39 3.62 -12.81
C TYR A 84 -5.91 4.68 -11.84
N LYS A 85 -6.50 4.19 -10.74
CA LYS A 85 -6.97 5.02 -9.65
C LYS A 85 -6.10 4.78 -8.43
N LEU A 86 -5.71 5.86 -7.75
CA LEU A 86 -5.00 5.80 -6.48
C LEU A 86 -5.92 6.32 -5.38
N SER A 87 -6.02 5.61 -4.27
CA SER A 87 -6.84 6.05 -3.14
C SER A 87 -6.31 5.55 -1.82
N PHE A 88 -6.59 6.34 -0.77
CA PHE A 88 -6.37 5.97 0.62
C PHE A 88 -7.73 5.94 1.32
N ASN A 89 -7.99 4.89 2.10
CA ASN A 89 -9.13 4.88 3.01
C ASN A 89 -8.67 5.43 4.35
N CYS A 90 -9.38 6.41 4.87
CA CYS A 90 -8.98 7.13 6.08
C CYS A 90 -9.95 6.81 7.21
N GLY A 91 -9.49 5.98 8.17
CA GLY A 91 -10.29 5.58 9.32
C GLY A 91 -11.36 4.55 8.99
N ALA A 92 -11.94 3.96 10.04
CA ALA A 92 -12.94 2.90 9.88
C ALA A 92 -14.16 3.37 9.09
N LYS A 93 -14.62 4.59 9.35
CA LYS A 93 -15.79 5.15 8.65
C LYS A 93 -15.49 5.49 7.20
N GLY A 94 -14.22 5.58 6.83
CA GLY A 94 -13.78 5.74 5.45
C GLY A 94 -13.52 4.42 4.74
N GLY A 95 -13.82 3.31 5.40
CA GLY A 95 -13.62 1.98 4.83
C GLY A 95 -12.27 1.35 5.09
N GLN A 96 -11.45 1.94 5.96
CA GLN A 96 -10.15 1.37 6.29
C GLN A 96 -10.33 0.16 7.22
N GLU A 97 -9.83 -0.99 6.80
CA GLU A 97 -9.95 -2.24 7.56
C GLU A 97 -8.64 -2.61 8.27
N VAL A 98 -7.49 -2.32 7.64
CA VAL A 98 -6.19 -2.61 8.22
C VAL A 98 -5.51 -1.28 8.58
N PHE A 99 -5.15 -1.09 9.85
CA PHE A 99 -4.57 0.17 10.33
C PHE A 99 -3.04 0.16 10.19
N TYR A 100 -2.64 0.06 8.96
CA TYR A 100 -1.28 0.18 8.45
C TYR A 100 -1.45 0.92 7.12
N LEU A 101 -0.93 2.14 7.02
CA LEU A 101 -1.15 3.00 5.85
C LEU A 101 -0.88 2.24 4.56
N HIS A 102 -1.85 2.23 3.67
CA HIS A 102 -1.69 1.58 2.37
C HIS A 102 -2.41 2.36 1.28
N LEU A 103 -1.75 2.41 0.13
CA LEU A 103 -2.27 3.05 -1.07
C LEU A 103 -2.90 1.97 -1.94
N HIS A 104 -4.18 2.15 -2.29
CA HIS A 104 -4.86 1.29 -3.26
C HIS A 104 -4.53 1.74 -4.67
N PHE A 105 -4.09 0.80 -5.48
CA PHE A 105 -3.88 0.98 -6.91
C PHE A 105 -4.86 0.07 -7.62
N MET A 106 -5.79 0.66 -8.37
CA MET A 106 -6.80 -0.11 -9.10
C MET A 106 -6.83 0.30 -10.56
N SER A 107 -6.85 -0.70 -11.45
CA SER A 107 -6.94 -0.47 -12.87
C SER A 107 -7.89 -1.47 -13.51
N GLN A 108 -8.56 -1.02 -14.57
CA GLN A 108 -9.37 -1.90 -15.41
C GLN A 108 -8.49 -2.72 -16.38
N GLU A 109 -7.22 -2.35 -16.48
CA GLU A 109 -6.25 -3.12 -17.28
C GLU A 109 -5.73 -4.29 -16.46
N SER A 110 -5.57 -5.45 -17.08
CA SER A 110 -5.00 -6.62 -16.42
C SER A 110 -3.49 -6.62 -16.53
N LEU A 111 -2.85 -7.20 -15.52
CA LEU A 111 -1.40 -7.41 -15.55
C LEU A 111 -1.01 -8.47 -16.60
#